data_9f21f1b96689560682c92c45f2921673
#
_entry.id   9f21f1b96689560682c92c45f2921673
#
_cell.length_a   1.000
_cell.length_b   1.000
_cell.length_c   1.000
_cell.angle_alpha   90.00
_cell.angle_beta   90.00
_cell.angle_gamma   90.00
#
_symmetry.space_group_name_H-M   'P 1'
#
loop_
_entity.id
_entity.type
_entity.pdbx_description
1 polymer ?
#
loop_
_entity_poly.entity_id
_entity_poly.type
_entity_poly.pdbx_seq_one_letter_code
_entity_poly.pdbx_strand_id
1 'polypeptide(L)'
;RYPFVRSGILSTSSSGTRNIYNLVIGTGSNQVMYNATHHANEWITSLLLMKFIEQYAKAYAYGYNIAVGTPAETPADLLYDYATIHFVPMVNPDGADLVTGGILPNTELYNIARSISQNYPDIPFPSGWKANIYGVDPNLQYPAGWTEARRIKFAQGFTSPAPRDFVGYGPLTINESIAMANYTRANDFRLTLSYHTQ
;
A
#
# COMPACT_ATOMS: atom_id res chain seq x y z
N ARG A 1 -9.66 -13.82 -15.82
CA ARG A 1 -11.05 -13.53 -16.17
C ARG A 1 -11.14 -12.30 -17.10
N TYR A 2 -10.30 -11.31 -16.91
CA TYR A 2 -10.27 -10.08 -17.71
C TYR A 2 -8.86 -9.92 -18.31
N PRO A 3 -8.62 -10.38 -19.56
CA PRO A 3 -7.28 -10.43 -20.15
C PRO A 3 -6.67 -9.05 -20.43
N PHE A 4 -7.47 -8.00 -20.44
CA PHE A 4 -7.02 -6.62 -20.57
C PHE A 4 -6.53 -6.02 -19.24
N VAL A 5 -6.73 -6.69 -18.10
CA VAL A 5 -6.13 -6.34 -16.81
C VAL A 5 -4.72 -6.95 -16.77
N ARG A 6 -3.73 -6.10 -16.88
CA ARG A 6 -2.32 -6.50 -16.81
C ARG A 6 -1.90 -6.57 -15.35
N SER A 7 -1.06 -7.52 -14.97
CA SER A 7 -0.53 -7.64 -13.61
C SER A 7 0.98 -7.84 -13.62
N GLY A 8 1.64 -7.41 -12.57
CA GLY A 8 3.06 -7.57 -12.37
C GLY A 8 3.42 -7.65 -10.89
N ILE A 9 4.70 -7.91 -10.63
CA ILE A 9 5.30 -7.87 -9.29
C ILE A 9 6.28 -6.71 -9.28
N LEU A 10 6.10 -5.77 -8.35
CA LEU A 10 6.99 -4.62 -8.18
C LEU A 10 8.24 -4.99 -7.38
N SER A 11 8.06 -5.81 -6.34
CA SER A 11 9.11 -6.28 -5.44
C SER A 11 8.57 -7.41 -4.58
N THR A 12 9.43 -7.98 -3.75
CA THR A 12 9.03 -8.70 -2.55
C THR A 12 8.94 -7.75 -1.36
N SER A 13 8.15 -8.12 -0.34
CA SER A 13 8.13 -7.47 0.96
C SER A 13 9.51 -7.51 1.64
N SER A 14 9.70 -6.74 2.70
CA SER A 14 10.97 -6.73 3.45
C SER A 14 11.34 -8.07 4.06
N SER A 15 10.39 -8.97 4.37
CA SER A 15 10.67 -10.35 4.78
C SER A 15 11.12 -11.26 3.62
N GLY A 16 10.91 -10.85 2.38
CA GLY A 16 11.15 -11.66 1.20
C GLY A 16 10.11 -12.77 0.95
N THR A 17 9.07 -12.87 1.79
CA THR A 17 8.11 -14.00 1.75
C THR A 17 6.84 -13.71 0.95
N ARG A 18 6.54 -12.45 0.67
CA ARG A 18 5.34 -12.01 -0.06
C ARG A 18 5.69 -11.05 -1.19
N ASN A 19 4.88 -11.08 -2.24
CA ASN A 19 5.04 -10.16 -3.37
C ASN A 19 4.19 -8.90 -3.19
N ILE A 20 4.71 -7.77 -3.66
CA ILE A 20 3.98 -6.52 -3.84
C ILE A 20 3.53 -6.48 -5.29
N TYR A 21 2.23 -6.62 -5.52
CA TYR A 21 1.64 -6.70 -6.85
C TYR A 21 1.18 -5.34 -7.34
N ASN A 22 1.24 -5.16 -8.66
CA ASN A 22 0.50 -4.11 -9.35
C ASN A 22 -0.48 -4.71 -10.36
N LEU A 23 -1.56 -3.97 -10.62
CA LEU A 23 -2.49 -4.22 -11.72
C LEU A 23 -2.61 -2.93 -12.54
N VAL A 24 -2.87 -3.08 -13.84
CA VAL A 24 -2.98 -1.94 -14.75
C VAL A 24 -4.18 -2.14 -15.68
N ILE A 25 -5.04 -1.15 -15.76
CA ILE A 25 -6.21 -1.12 -16.65
C ILE A 25 -6.18 0.17 -17.45
N GLY A 26 -6.43 0.08 -18.75
CA GLY A 26 -6.46 1.21 -19.67
C GLY A 26 -5.24 1.29 -20.58
N THR A 27 -5.38 2.12 -21.62
CA THR A 27 -4.38 2.36 -22.67
C THR A 27 -4.13 3.84 -22.91
N GLY A 28 -4.87 4.72 -22.21
CA GLY A 28 -4.77 6.16 -22.37
C GLY A 28 -3.43 6.73 -21.88
N SER A 29 -3.06 7.88 -22.39
CA SER A 29 -1.80 8.56 -22.05
C SER A 29 -1.80 9.20 -20.67
N ASN A 30 -2.97 9.42 -20.07
CA ASN A 30 -3.08 10.00 -18.73
C ASN A 30 -2.83 8.90 -17.69
N GLN A 31 -1.63 8.87 -17.12
CA GLN A 31 -1.24 7.88 -16.14
C GLN A 31 -1.66 8.32 -14.73
N VAL A 32 -2.34 7.45 -14.00
CA VAL A 32 -2.70 7.68 -12.59
C VAL A 32 -2.41 6.43 -11.77
N MET A 33 -2.08 6.60 -10.48
CA MET A 33 -1.80 5.49 -9.59
C MET A 33 -2.65 5.57 -8.32
N TYR A 34 -3.29 4.45 -7.97
CA TYR A 34 -3.96 4.24 -6.69
C TYR A 34 -3.25 3.14 -5.92
N ASN A 35 -2.92 3.42 -4.68
CA ASN A 35 -2.30 2.44 -3.80
C ASN A 35 -3.00 2.38 -2.44
N ALA A 36 -2.82 1.28 -1.74
CA ALA A 36 -3.52 1.01 -0.48
C ALA A 36 -2.62 0.22 0.49
N THR A 37 -3.00 0.24 1.75
CA THR A 37 -2.35 -0.54 2.82
C THR A 37 -0.84 -0.30 2.92
N HIS A 38 -0.44 0.98 2.98
CA HIS A 38 0.88 1.34 3.52
C HIS A 38 0.95 0.95 5.00
N HIS A 39 -0.09 1.29 5.74
CA HIS A 39 -0.23 0.86 7.12
C HIS A 39 -0.94 -0.49 7.21
N ALA A 40 -0.37 -1.40 7.98
CA ALA A 40 -0.82 -2.78 8.12
C ALA A 40 -2.26 -2.92 8.61
N ASN A 41 -2.66 -2.14 9.61
CA ASN A 41 -4.02 -2.19 10.17
C ASN A 41 -5.09 -1.53 9.30
N GLU A 42 -4.69 -0.88 8.20
CA GLU A 42 -5.60 -0.25 7.25
C GLU A 42 -5.93 -1.18 6.04
N TRP A 43 -5.84 -2.52 6.25
CA TRP A 43 -6.04 -3.56 5.23
C TRP A 43 -7.37 -3.47 4.48
N ILE A 44 -8.41 -2.86 5.10
CA ILE A 44 -9.70 -2.63 4.44
C ILE A 44 -9.56 -1.80 3.16
N THR A 45 -8.55 -0.94 3.07
CA THR A 45 -8.27 -0.14 1.88
C THR A 45 -7.87 -1.00 0.68
N SER A 46 -7.21 -2.14 0.91
CA SER A 46 -6.94 -3.14 -0.15
C SER A 46 -8.24 -3.72 -0.70
N LEU A 47 -9.21 -4.05 0.16
CA LEU A 47 -10.51 -4.59 -0.27
C LEU A 47 -11.29 -3.56 -1.08
N LEU A 48 -11.27 -2.29 -0.64
CA LEU A 48 -11.89 -1.19 -1.39
C LEU A 48 -11.29 -1.09 -2.80
N LEU A 49 -9.95 -1.08 -2.88
CA LEU A 49 -9.25 -0.92 -4.15
C LEU A 49 -9.48 -2.14 -5.06
N MET A 50 -9.45 -3.36 -4.52
CA MET A 50 -9.76 -4.58 -5.29
C MET A 50 -11.20 -4.59 -5.79
N LYS A 51 -12.15 -4.08 -4.99
CA LYS A 51 -13.54 -3.93 -5.41
C LYS A 51 -13.70 -2.94 -6.56
N PHE A 52 -12.99 -1.82 -6.49
CA PHE A 52 -12.95 -0.85 -7.59
C PHE A 52 -12.39 -1.48 -8.88
N ILE A 53 -11.26 -2.18 -8.79
CA ILE A 53 -10.64 -2.88 -9.93
C ILE A 53 -11.63 -3.87 -10.56
N GLU A 54 -12.30 -4.69 -9.73
CA GLU A 54 -13.29 -5.66 -10.21
C GLU A 54 -14.46 -4.98 -10.93
N GLN A 55 -15.02 -3.93 -10.33
CA GLN A 55 -16.15 -3.20 -10.91
C GLN A 55 -15.76 -2.50 -12.21
N TYR A 56 -14.60 -1.87 -12.27
CA TYR A 56 -14.12 -1.24 -13.49
C TYR A 56 -13.87 -2.27 -14.60
N ALA A 57 -13.16 -3.37 -14.30
CA ALA A 57 -12.92 -4.43 -15.26
C ALA A 57 -14.24 -5.06 -15.77
N LYS A 58 -15.24 -5.23 -14.90
CA LYS A 58 -16.56 -5.71 -15.28
C LYS A 58 -17.28 -4.69 -16.17
N ALA A 59 -17.29 -3.44 -15.80
CA ALA A 59 -17.96 -2.38 -16.58
C ALA A 59 -17.37 -2.30 -17.99
N TYR A 60 -16.05 -2.30 -18.12
CA TYR A 60 -15.36 -2.30 -19.42
C TYR A 60 -15.73 -3.56 -20.25
N ALA A 61 -15.69 -4.76 -19.63
CA ALA A 61 -15.96 -6.01 -20.32
C ALA A 61 -17.40 -6.12 -20.89
N TYR A 62 -18.36 -5.45 -20.25
CA TYR A 62 -19.78 -5.52 -20.61
C TYR A 62 -20.36 -4.22 -21.19
N GLY A 63 -19.53 -3.20 -21.42
CA GLY A 63 -19.97 -1.92 -21.99
C GLY A 63 -20.85 -1.10 -21.04
N TYR A 64 -20.57 -1.15 -19.73
CA TYR A 64 -21.32 -0.39 -18.72
C TYR A 64 -20.63 0.93 -18.37
N ASN A 65 -21.40 1.83 -17.78
CA ASN A 65 -20.82 3.02 -17.14
C ASN A 65 -20.22 2.67 -15.77
N ILE A 66 -19.24 3.45 -15.35
CA ILE A 66 -18.72 3.50 -13.98
C ILE A 66 -19.30 4.73 -13.26
N ALA A 67 -19.24 4.73 -11.93
CA ALA A 67 -19.76 5.80 -11.07
C ALA A 67 -21.22 6.15 -11.35
N VAL A 68 -22.04 5.15 -11.68
CA VAL A 68 -23.45 5.28 -12.07
C VAL A 68 -24.24 6.06 -11.02
N GLY A 69 -25.05 7.02 -11.48
CA GLY A 69 -25.89 7.86 -10.61
C GLY A 69 -25.11 9.01 -9.91
N THR A 70 -23.89 9.26 -10.30
CA THR A 70 -23.08 10.39 -9.78
C THR A 70 -22.71 11.36 -10.91
N PRO A 71 -22.29 12.61 -10.58
CA PRO A 71 -21.77 13.55 -11.60
C PRO A 71 -20.53 13.06 -12.35
N ALA A 72 -19.86 12.00 -11.84
CA ALA A 72 -18.69 11.39 -12.46
C ALA A 72 -19.04 10.17 -13.31
N GLU A 73 -20.32 9.93 -13.58
CA GLU A 73 -20.75 8.80 -14.41
C GLU A 73 -20.10 8.89 -15.79
N THR A 74 -19.42 7.82 -16.18
CA THR A 74 -18.60 7.79 -17.39
C THR A 74 -18.67 6.39 -18.03
N PRO A 75 -18.79 6.26 -19.36
CA PRO A 75 -18.61 4.99 -20.05
C PRO A 75 -17.21 4.41 -19.74
N ALA A 76 -17.15 3.11 -19.40
CA ALA A 76 -15.90 2.48 -18.98
C ALA A 76 -14.88 2.38 -20.13
N ASP A 77 -15.33 2.25 -21.36
CA ASP A 77 -14.49 2.27 -22.57
C ASP A 77 -13.84 3.65 -22.79
N LEU A 78 -14.61 4.73 -22.62
CA LEU A 78 -14.06 6.08 -22.69
C LEU A 78 -12.97 6.32 -21.66
N LEU A 79 -13.17 5.89 -20.41
CA LEU A 79 -12.13 5.96 -19.39
C LEU A 79 -10.92 5.10 -19.74
N TYR A 80 -11.14 3.89 -20.29
CA TYR A 80 -10.09 2.96 -20.69
C TYR A 80 -9.15 3.56 -21.75
N ASP A 81 -9.74 4.25 -22.73
CA ASP A 81 -8.99 4.91 -23.82
C ASP A 81 -8.36 6.24 -23.38
N TYR A 82 -8.93 6.91 -22.38
CA TYR A 82 -8.44 8.19 -21.88
C TYR A 82 -7.31 8.06 -20.85
N ALA A 83 -7.37 7.08 -19.96
CA ALA A 83 -6.42 6.93 -18.86
C ALA A 83 -5.87 5.51 -18.75
N THR A 84 -4.64 5.41 -18.27
CA THR A 84 -4.06 4.17 -17.77
C THR A 84 -4.01 4.25 -16.25
N ILE A 85 -4.77 3.39 -15.59
CA ILE A 85 -4.86 3.36 -14.13
C ILE A 85 -4.01 2.22 -13.59
N HIS A 86 -3.05 2.56 -12.76
CA HIS A 86 -2.16 1.65 -12.06
C HIS A 86 -2.66 1.47 -10.63
N PHE A 87 -2.76 0.24 -10.19
CA PHE A 87 -3.21 -0.11 -8.85
C PHE A 87 -2.11 -0.88 -8.13
N VAL A 88 -1.80 -0.49 -6.90
CA VAL A 88 -0.97 -1.27 -5.96
C VAL A 88 -1.84 -1.56 -4.74
N PRO A 89 -2.62 -2.66 -4.77
CA PRO A 89 -3.66 -2.88 -3.76
C PRO A 89 -3.15 -3.09 -2.34
N MET A 90 -1.92 -3.56 -2.18
CA MET A 90 -1.34 -3.86 -0.87
C MET A 90 0.16 -3.59 -0.90
N VAL A 91 0.55 -2.45 -0.33
CA VAL A 91 1.97 -2.04 -0.27
C VAL A 91 2.71 -2.81 0.82
N ASN A 92 2.06 -3.09 1.95
CA ASN A 92 2.65 -3.73 3.13
C ASN A 92 1.98 -5.10 3.43
N PRO A 93 2.28 -6.14 2.63
CA PRO A 93 1.59 -7.42 2.76
C PRO A 93 1.97 -8.19 4.03
N ASP A 94 3.21 -8.10 4.51
CA ASP A 94 3.63 -8.76 5.75
C ASP A 94 2.91 -8.17 6.97
N GLY A 95 2.88 -6.84 7.05
CA GLY A 95 2.17 -6.15 8.12
C GLY A 95 0.67 -6.46 8.11
N ALA A 96 0.04 -6.44 6.93
CA ALA A 96 -1.37 -6.79 6.78
C ALA A 96 -1.66 -8.21 7.28
N ASP A 97 -0.83 -9.19 6.91
CA ASP A 97 -0.98 -10.58 7.36
C ASP A 97 -0.73 -10.73 8.87
N LEU A 98 0.16 -9.93 9.46
CA LEU A 98 0.32 -9.91 10.92
C LEU A 98 -0.99 -9.49 11.60
N VAL A 99 -1.60 -8.39 11.13
CA VAL A 99 -2.82 -7.84 11.73
C VAL A 99 -4.04 -8.73 11.51
N THR A 100 -4.14 -9.35 10.34
CA THR A 100 -5.28 -10.21 9.96
C THR A 100 -5.15 -11.66 10.40
N GLY A 101 -4.01 -12.05 11.00
CA GLY A 101 -3.78 -13.40 11.49
C GLY A 101 -3.21 -14.36 10.43
N GLY A 102 -2.78 -13.86 9.28
CA GLY A 102 -2.08 -14.66 8.26
C GLY A 102 -0.65 -15.06 8.69
N ILE A 103 -0.01 -14.26 9.57
CA ILE A 103 1.22 -14.65 10.28
C ILE A 103 0.81 -15.24 11.61
N LEU A 104 1.06 -16.55 11.77
CA LEU A 104 0.62 -17.30 12.94
C LEU A 104 1.51 -17.02 14.17
N PRO A 105 0.94 -17.07 15.39
CA PRO A 105 1.71 -17.04 16.63
C PRO A 105 2.84 -18.10 16.64
N ASN A 106 3.95 -17.77 17.29
CA ASN A 106 5.15 -18.61 17.40
C ASN A 106 5.95 -18.81 16.09
N THR A 107 5.58 -18.14 14.99
CA THR A 107 6.46 -18.05 13.82
C THR A 107 7.54 -16.98 14.05
N GLU A 108 8.64 -17.06 13.31
CA GLU A 108 9.75 -16.11 13.42
C GLU A 108 9.29 -14.65 13.23
N LEU A 109 8.54 -14.37 12.15
CA LEU A 109 8.04 -13.03 11.86
C LEU A 109 7.08 -12.51 12.95
N TYR A 110 6.21 -13.38 13.47
CA TYR A 110 5.33 -13.00 14.59
C TYR A 110 6.14 -12.63 15.84
N ASN A 111 7.16 -13.45 16.17
CA ASN A 111 7.98 -13.25 17.36
C ASN A 111 8.82 -11.96 17.24
N ILE A 112 9.32 -11.62 16.05
CA ILE A 112 10.00 -10.34 15.79
C ILE A 112 9.05 -9.18 16.09
N ALA A 113 7.88 -9.15 15.46
CA ALA A 113 6.91 -8.08 15.66
C ALA A 113 6.45 -7.99 17.11
N ARG A 114 6.22 -9.12 17.77
CA ARG A 114 5.84 -9.18 19.19
C ARG A 114 6.92 -8.61 20.10
N SER A 115 8.18 -8.95 19.86
CA SER A 115 9.31 -8.40 20.61
C SER A 115 9.40 -6.87 20.48
N ILE A 116 9.20 -6.36 19.29
CA ILE A 116 9.16 -4.91 19.05
C ILE A 116 8.00 -4.28 19.84
N SER A 117 6.80 -4.88 19.78
CA SER A 117 5.60 -4.33 20.44
C SER A 117 5.71 -4.25 21.96
N GLN A 118 6.54 -5.09 22.58
CA GLN A 118 6.75 -5.06 24.03
C GLN A 118 7.37 -3.75 24.53
N ASN A 119 8.08 -3.02 23.66
CA ASN A 119 8.63 -1.71 23.99
C ASN A 119 7.59 -0.58 23.90
N TYR A 120 6.38 -0.87 23.41
CA TYR A 120 5.29 0.09 23.17
C TYR A 120 3.97 -0.50 23.71
N PRO A 121 3.84 -0.69 25.04
CA PRO A 121 2.71 -1.41 25.63
C PRO A 121 1.35 -0.71 25.43
N ASP A 122 1.35 0.60 25.18
CA ASP A 122 0.13 1.38 24.94
C ASP A 122 -0.43 1.19 23.51
N ILE A 123 0.31 0.52 22.62
CA ILE A 123 -0.14 0.22 21.26
C ILE A 123 -0.64 -1.23 21.22
N PRO A 124 -1.96 -1.46 20.96
CA PRO A 124 -2.51 -2.82 20.95
C PRO A 124 -1.85 -3.70 19.88
N PHE A 125 -1.40 -4.90 20.27
CA PHE A 125 -0.79 -5.86 19.36
C PHE A 125 -1.75 -7.01 19.04
N PRO A 126 -1.92 -7.43 17.76
CA PRO A 126 -1.34 -6.80 16.57
C PRO A 126 -2.23 -5.69 15.96
N SER A 127 -3.42 -5.40 16.52
CA SER A 127 -4.45 -4.54 15.91
C SER A 127 -4.02 -3.09 15.70
N GLY A 128 -3.09 -2.57 16.51
CA GLY A 128 -2.51 -1.23 16.39
C GLY A 128 -1.28 -1.14 15.49
N TRP A 129 -0.88 -2.26 14.85
CA TRP A 129 0.34 -2.33 14.05
C TRP A 129 0.15 -1.64 12.69
N LYS A 130 0.91 -0.57 12.43
CA LYS A 130 0.94 0.18 11.16
C LYS A 130 2.20 -0.11 10.34
N ALA A 131 3.30 -0.44 11.00
CA ALA A 131 4.62 -0.65 10.40
C ALA A 131 4.68 -1.86 9.45
N ASN A 132 5.80 -2.01 8.73
CA ASN A 132 6.15 -3.28 8.12
C ASN A 132 6.51 -4.31 9.22
N ILE A 133 6.81 -5.55 8.84
CA ILE A 133 7.05 -6.63 9.80
C ILE A 133 8.25 -6.36 10.73
N TYR A 134 9.20 -5.52 10.32
CA TYR A 134 10.39 -5.13 11.08
C TYR A 134 10.25 -3.82 11.85
N GLY A 135 9.04 -3.28 11.95
CA GLY A 135 8.76 -2.12 12.78
C GLY A 135 9.16 -0.78 12.16
N VAL A 136 9.24 -0.68 10.84
CA VAL A 136 9.46 0.58 10.11
C VAL A 136 8.16 1.02 9.45
N ASP A 137 7.77 2.27 9.61
CA ASP A 137 6.54 2.83 9.02
C ASP A 137 6.76 3.14 7.52
N PRO A 138 6.13 2.40 6.59
CA PRO A 138 6.39 2.57 5.16
C PRO A 138 5.98 3.95 4.64
N ASN A 139 5.00 4.58 5.26
CA ASN A 139 4.51 5.90 4.85
C ASN A 139 5.49 7.03 5.20
N LEU A 140 6.41 6.78 6.15
CA LEU A 140 7.42 7.74 6.60
C LEU A 140 8.81 7.52 5.97
N GLN A 141 8.90 6.65 4.96
CA GLN A 141 10.18 6.26 4.35
C GLN A 141 10.55 7.05 3.08
N TYR A 142 9.68 7.94 2.63
CA TYR A 142 9.94 8.69 1.40
C TYR A 142 10.86 9.90 1.67
N PRO A 143 11.77 10.25 0.73
CA PRO A 143 12.78 11.31 0.94
C PRO A 143 12.17 12.69 1.22
N ALA A 144 11.02 13.00 0.62
CA ALA A 144 10.35 14.27 0.83
C ALA A 144 9.92 14.44 2.29
N GLY A 145 10.48 15.42 2.97
CA GLY A 145 10.18 15.71 4.38
C GLY A 145 10.72 14.71 5.39
N TRP A 146 11.52 13.70 5.00
CA TRP A 146 11.98 12.63 5.90
C TRP A 146 12.75 13.16 7.12
N THR A 147 13.64 14.14 6.93
CA THR A 147 14.43 14.73 8.03
C THR A 147 13.53 15.37 9.08
N GLU A 148 12.50 16.08 8.65
CA GLU A 148 11.56 16.73 9.56
C GLU A 148 10.65 15.69 10.23
N ALA A 149 10.15 14.71 9.49
CA ALA A 149 9.40 13.60 10.06
C ALA A 149 10.21 12.86 11.13
N ARG A 150 11.50 12.59 10.87
CA ARG A 150 12.42 11.98 11.83
C ARG A 150 12.54 12.82 13.09
N ARG A 151 12.77 14.13 12.96
CA ARG A 151 12.88 15.05 14.10
C ARG A 151 11.62 14.98 14.98
N ILE A 152 10.43 15.03 14.37
CA ILE A 152 9.16 15.00 15.08
C ILE A 152 8.95 13.64 15.76
N LYS A 153 9.10 12.54 15.02
CA LYS A 153 8.82 11.19 15.53
C LYS A 153 9.81 10.75 16.61
N PHE A 154 11.07 11.15 16.48
CA PHE A 154 12.07 10.90 17.53
C PHE A 154 11.78 11.67 18.81
N ALA A 155 11.31 12.91 18.71
CA ALA A 155 10.84 13.67 19.88
C ALA A 155 9.62 13.05 20.57
N GLN A 156 8.81 12.28 19.82
CA GLN A 156 7.68 11.51 20.33
C GLN A 156 8.07 10.12 20.90
N GLY A 157 9.36 9.75 20.89
CA GLY A 157 9.87 8.49 21.45
C GLY A 157 10.01 7.35 20.43
N PHE A 158 9.68 7.54 19.16
CA PHE A 158 9.83 6.52 18.11
C PHE A 158 11.24 6.54 17.52
N THR A 159 12.25 6.18 18.34
CA THR A 159 13.68 6.25 17.96
C THR A 159 14.27 4.94 17.47
N SER A 160 13.52 3.84 17.58
CA SER A 160 13.89 2.48 17.19
C SER A 160 12.66 1.76 16.59
N PRO A 161 12.81 0.55 16.02
CA PRO A 161 11.68 -0.21 15.49
C PRO A 161 10.47 -0.21 16.41
N ALA A 162 9.30 0.12 15.84
CA ALA A 162 8.07 0.34 16.58
C ALA A 162 6.86 -0.19 15.79
N PRO A 163 5.72 -0.45 16.46
CA PRO A 163 4.48 -0.83 15.79
C PRO A 163 3.99 0.22 14.77
N ARG A 164 4.41 1.48 14.92
CA ARG A 164 4.06 2.62 14.07
C ARG A 164 5.05 3.76 14.28
N ASP A 165 5.03 4.74 13.39
CA ASP A 165 5.70 6.05 13.56
C ASP A 165 7.24 6.01 13.56
N PHE A 166 7.89 4.86 13.50
CA PHE A 166 9.34 4.80 13.32
C PHE A 166 9.71 4.99 11.85
N VAL A 167 10.41 6.08 11.57
CA VAL A 167 10.78 6.50 10.20
C VAL A 167 11.91 5.68 9.57
N GLY A 168 12.49 4.73 10.32
CA GLY A 168 13.71 4.02 9.91
C GLY A 168 14.99 4.82 10.17
N TYR A 169 16.12 4.21 9.82
CA TYR A 169 17.45 4.83 10.00
C TYR A 169 17.87 5.72 8.82
N GLY A 170 17.14 5.66 7.72
CA GLY A 170 17.28 6.47 6.51
C GLY A 170 16.02 6.39 5.66
N PRO A 171 15.87 7.28 4.66
CA PRO A 171 14.76 7.16 3.71
C PRO A 171 15.02 6.00 2.74
N LEU A 172 13.94 5.35 2.27
CA LEU A 172 13.99 4.24 1.31
C LEU A 172 14.93 3.09 1.75
N THR A 173 14.75 2.61 2.99
CA THR A 173 15.53 1.49 3.55
C THR A 173 14.76 0.17 3.61
N ILE A 174 13.46 0.18 3.27
CA ILE A 174 12.60 -1.00 3.25
C ILE A 174 12.04 -1.27 1.85
N ASN A 175 11.87 -2.54 1.50
CA ASN A 175 11.46 -2.95 0.16
C ASN A 175 10.11 -2.35 -0.27
N GLU A 176 9.16 -2.24 0.65
CA GLU A 176 7.84 -1.67 0.41
C GLU A 176 7.94 -0.24 -0.18
N SER A 177 8.69 0.62 0.48
CA SER A 177 8.83 2.02 0.06
C SER A 177 9.78 2.20 -1.12
N ILE A 178 10.82 1.36 -1.23
CA ILE A 178 11.72 1.32 -2.40
C ILE A 178 10.92 0.93 -3.64
N ALA A 179 10.07 -0.11 -3.56
CA ALA A 179 9.24 -0.56 -4.67
C ALA A 179 8.31 0.55 -5.17
N MET A 180 7.62 1.22 -4.25
CA MET A 180 6.72 2.32 -4.58
C MET A 180 7.46 3.52 -5.19
N ALA A 181 8.60 3.91 -4.61
CA ALA A 181 9.40 5.02 -5.12
C ALA A 181 9.95 4.74 -6.52
N ASN A 182 10.46 3.53 -6.76
CA ASN A 182 10.97 3.12 -8.07
C ASN A 182 9.84 3.07 -9.11
N TYR A 183 8.69 2.51 -8.74
CA TYR A 183 7.54 2.44 -9.61
C TYR A 183 7.01 3.83 -9.97
N THR A 184 6.95 4.74 -9.00
CA THR A 184 6.55 6.13 -9.25
C THR A 184 7.52 6.86 -10.17
N ARG A 185 8.83 6.65 -10.01
CA ARG A 185 9.85 7.28 -10.87
C ARG A 185 9.91 6.71 -12.29
N ALA A 186 9.51 5.43 -12.44
CA ALA A 186 9.50 4.76 -13.75
C ALA A 186 8.29 5.12 -14.62
N ASN A 187 7.29 5.83 -14.06
CA ASN A 187 6.06 6.20 -14.76
C ASN A 187 5.79 7.70 -14.58
N ASP A 188 5.19 8.32 -15.59
CA ASP A 188 4.80 9.74 -15.56
C ASP A 188 3.37 9.89 -15.00
N PHE A 189 3.21 9.68 -13.70
CA PHE A 189 1.90 9.80 -13.05
C PHE A 189 1.48 11.26 -12.89
N ARG A 190 0.34 11.62 -13.47
CA ARG A 190 -0.31 12.93 -13.28
C ARG A 190 -0.97 13.05 -11.90
N LEU A 191 -1.37 11.93 -11.33
CA LEU A 191 -2.02 11.84 -10.02
C LEU A 191 -1.64 10.54 -9.35
N THR A 192 -1.34 10.62 -8.05
CA THR A 192 -1.23 9.45 -7.16
C THR A 192 -2.14 9.64 -5.96
N LEU A 193 -2.87 8.58 -5.59
CA LEU A 193 -3.72 8.54 -4.41
C LEU A 193 -3.34 7.35 -3.55
N SER A 194 -3.06 7.62 -2.26
CA SER A 194 -2.81 6.61 -1.25
C SER A 194 -4.01 6.53 -0.31
N TYR A 195 -4.64 5.37 -0.24
CA TYR A 195 -5.80 5.15 0.62
C TYR A 195 -5.34 4.80 2.03
N HIS A 196 -5.86 5.56 2.99
CA HIS A 196 -5.68 5.37 4.42
C HIS A 196 -7.02 5.30 5.15
N THR A 197 -7.00 4.77 6.39
CA THR A 197 -8.12 4.86 7.34
C THR A 197 -7.62 5.44 8.67
N GLN A 198 -8.56 5.88 9.50
CA GLN A 198 -8.26 6.31 10.88
C GLN A 198 -8.54 5.17 11.86
#